data_7a81f45369c1bb349b25bd047f16eaa1
#
_entry.id   7a81f45369c1bb349b25bd047f16eaa1
#
_cell.length_a   1.000
_cell.length_b   1.000
_cell.length_c   1.000
_cell.angle_alpha   90.00
_cell.angle_beta   90.00
_cell.angle_gamma   90.00
#
_symmetry.space_group_name_H-M   'P 1'
#
loop_
_entity.id
_entity.type
_entity.pdbx_description
1 polymer ?
#
loop_
_entity_poly.entity_id
_entity_poly.type
_entity_poly.pdbx_seq_one_letter_code
_entity_poly.pdbx_strand_id
1 'polypeptide(L)'
;MTKPFSIAIHGGAGTILREQMSDELRQSILADLEAAVKAGHQILEQGGEALDAVVAAVKVLEDSPNFNAGKGSVLTHNEMVEMDASVMDGRNLAAGAVAGVRHIKNPIELARDVMLRSNHVLLVGEGAEKFAFEQGHQYTEQDYFFTDRRYEQLLSMREKGLFALSESRYPDDRKHGTVGAVALDQQGNLAAATSTGGVTNKQYGRVGDSALIGCGTVAENGVVAVSTTGVGEFFIRKRVAEDVAARMRYLQEDVHTACEAIIQGDLKTMGGEGGLIAIDANGELHFAMNSTGMYRAGINTRGELRVKIYAND
;
A
#
# COMPACT_ATOMS: atom_id res chain seq x y z
N MET A 1 -7.87 17.79 26.70
CA MET A 1 -8.56 16.98 25.68
C MET A 1 -7.47 16.40 24.79
N THR A 2 -7.44 15.11 24.60
CA THR A 2 -6.57 14.46 23.60
C THR A 2 -6.96 14.96 22.21
N LYS A 3 -5.97 15.33 21.38
CA LYS A 3 -6.26 15.70 19.98
C LYS A 3 -6.80 14.48 19.23
N PRO A 4 -7.58 14.67 18.17
CA PRO A 4 -8.09 13.57 17.37
C PRO A 4 -6.92 12.80 16.74
N PHE A 5 -7.04 11.48 16.65
CA PHE A 5 -6.14 10.60 15.93
C PHE A 5 -6.97 9.53 15.21
N SER A 6 -6.45 9.05 14.10
CA SER A 6 -7.14 8.06 13.27
C SER A 6 -6.17 7.34 12.35
N ILE A 7 -6.57 6.20 11.82
CA ILE A 7 -5.78 5.38 10.93
C ILE A 7 -6.67 4.70 9.88
N ALA A 8 -6.19 4.62 8.65
CA ALA A 8 -6.77 3.79 7.61
C ALA A 8 -5.71 2.89 6.98
N ILE A 9 -6.13 1.71 6.52
CA ILE A 9 -5.30 0.75 5.81
C ILE A 9 -6.00 0.22 4.57
N HIS A 10 -5.22 -0.23 3.59
CA HIS A 10 -5.71 -1.07 2.50
C HIS A 10 -4.84 -2.31 2.31
N GLY A 11 -5.45 -3.38 1.83
CA GLY A 11 -4.82 -4.64 1.44
C GLY A 11 -4.86 -4.88 -0.08
N GLY A 12 -5.12 -3.82 -0.86
CA GLY A 12 -5.19 -3.88 -2.31
C GLY A 12 -6.59 -3.64 -2.88
N ALA A 13 -6.65 -3.01 -4.07
CA ALA A 13 -7.84 -2.83 -4.87
C ALA A 13 -7.76 -3.63 -6.16
N GLY A 14 -8.93 -3.99 -6.74
CA GLY A 14 -9.02 -4.69 -8.02
C GLY A 14 -10.35 -5.41 -8.21
N THR A 15 -10.39 -6.34 -9.16
CA THR A 15 -11.55 -7.19 -9.40
C THR A 15 -11.66 -8.22 -8.27
N ILE A 16 -12.53 -7.95 -7.31
CA ILE A 16 -12.83 -8.83 -6.17
C ILE A 16 -14.29 -9.25 -6.29
N LEU A 17 -14.52 -10.49 -6.76
CA LEU A 17 -15.86 -11.02 -6.97
C LEU A 17 -16.30 -11.80 -5.74
N ARG A 18 -17.49 -11.48 -5.22
CA ARG A 18 -18.02 -12.10 -3.99
C ARG A 18 -18.24 -13.60 -4.15
N GLU A 19 -18.69 -14.03 -5.33
CA GLU A 19 -18.94 -15.43 -5.67
C GLU A 19 -17.68 -16.29 -5.86
N GLN A 20 -16.52 -15.68 -5.99
CA GLN A 20 -15.23 -16.37 -6.13
C GLN A 20 -14.45 -16.47 -4.83
N MET A 21 -14.97 -15.92 -3.73
CA MET A 21 -14.30 -15.89 -2.44
C MET A 21 -14.98 -16.84 -1.47
N SER A 22 -14.25 -17.87 -0.99
CA SER A 22 -14.80 -18.74 0.06
C SER A 22 -15.01 -17.97 1.37
N ASP A 23 -15.92 -18.45 2.21
CA ASP A 23 -16.18 -17.82 3.50
C ASP A 23 -14.97 -17.85 4.42
N GLU A 24 -14.18 -18.93 4.39
CA GLU A 24 -12.95 -19.08 5.15
C GLU A 24 -11.90 -18.04 4.75
N LEU A 25 -11.66 -17.87 3.43
CA LEU A 25 -10.73 -16.86 2.93
C LEU A 25 -11.21 -15.46 3.27
N ARG A 26 -12.51 -15.19 3.12
CA ARG A 26 -13.09 -13.90 3.48
C ARG A 26 -12.90 -13.57 4.96
N GLN A 27 -13.16 -14.52 5.85
CA GLN A 27 -12.96 -14.35 7.29
C GLN A 27 -11.48 -14.14 7.64
N SER A 28 -10.57 -14.90 7.03
CA SER A 28 -9.14 -14.74 7.21
C SER A 28 -8.67 -13.33 6.81
N ILE A 29 -9.09 -12.85 5.64
CA ILE A 29 -8.77 -11.49 5.16
C ILE A 29 -9.32 -10.42 6.11
N LEU A 30 -10.57 -10.54 6.56
CA LEU A 30 -11.18 -9.59 7.48
C LEU A 30 -10.45 -9.55 8.82
N ALA A 31 -10.04 -10.73 9.33
CA ALA A 31 -9.27 -10.82 10.58
C ALA A 31 -7.89 -10.16 10.46
N ASP A 32 -7.18 -10.37 9.35
CA ASP A 32 -5.88 -9.75 9.11
C ASP A 32 -5.98 -8.24 8.97
N LEU A 33 -7.00 -7.73 8.25
CA LEU A 33 -7.26 -6.28 8.15
C LEU A 33 -7.56 -5.67 9.53
N GLU A 34 -8.38 -6.35 10.33
CA GLU A 34 -8.69 -5.90 11.69
C GLU A 34 -7.45 -5.89 12.58
N ALA A 35 -6.63 -6.94 12.52
CA ALA A 35 -5.38 -7.03 13.27
C ALA A 35 -4.39 -5.91 12.87
N ALA A 36 -4.24 -5.66 11.58
CA ALA A 36 -3.34 -4.64 11.05
C ALA A 36 -3.75 -3.22 11.47
N VAL A 37 -5.03 -2.86 11.29
CA VAL A 37 -5.50 -1.52 11.68
C VAL A 37 -5.45 -1.30 13.19
N LYS A 38 -5.73 -2.33 13.99
CA LYS A 38 -5.61 -2.28 15.46
C LYS A 38 -4.17 -2.14 15.92
N ALA A 39 -3.20 -2.81 15.28
CA ALA A 39 -1.79 -2.68 15.61
C ALA A 39 -1.30 -1.23 15.48
N GLY A 40 -1.64 -0.55 14.38
CA GLY A 40 -1.33 0.87 14.23
C GLY A 40 -2.13 1.76 15.19
N HIS A 41 -3.42 1.52 15.35
CA HIS A 41 -4.28 2.31 16.24
C HIS A 41 -3.80 2.27 17.70
N GLN A 42 -3.36 1.12 18.19
CA GLN A 42 -2.85 0.96 19.55
C GLN A 42 -1.64 1.87 19.83
N ILE A 43 -0.76 2.06 18.84
CA ILE A 43 0.38 2.99 18.94
C ILE A 43 -0.14 4.42 19.11
N LEU A 44 -1.10 4.84 18.27
CA LEU A 44 -1.69 6.19 18.34
C LEU A 44 -2.43 6.43 19.66
N GLU A 45 -3.18 5.44 20.15
CA GLU A 45 -3.91 5.51 21.41
C GLU A 45 -2.97 5.73 22.62
N GLN A 46 -1.77 5.13 22.55
CA GLN A 46 -0.72 5.30 23.56
C GLN A 46 0.09 6.60 23.38
N GLY A 47 -0.28 7.47 22.42
CA GLY A 47 0.40 8.73 22.15
C GLY A 47 1.66 8.59 21.31
N GLY A 48 1.85 7.44 20.65
CA GLY A 48 2.96 7.19 19.71
C GLY A 48 2.79 7.94 18.39
N GLU A 49 3.84 7.93 17.57
CA GLU A 49 3.91 8.69 16.32
C GLU A 49 3.13 8.01 15.17
N ALA A 50 2.58 8.82 14.27
CA ALA A 50 1.89 8.36 13.06
C ALA A 50 2.79 7.45 12.19
N LEU A 51 4.08 7.77 12.08
CA LEU A 51 5.05 6.96 11.35
C LEU A 51 5.17 5.55 11.92
N ASP A 52 5.26 5.40 13.23
CA ASP A 52 5.32 4.08 13.88
C ASP A 52 4.03 3.30 13.67
N ALA A 53 2.89 3.98 13.70
CA ALA A 53 1.58 3.38 13.51
C ALA A 53 1.41 2.81 12.09
N VAL A 54 1.78 3.57 11.05
CA VAL A 54 1.66 3.08 9.66
C VAL A 54 2.62 1.94 9.37
N VAL A 55 3.85 1.99 9.88
CA VAL A 55 4.84 0.90 9.73
C VAL A 55 4.35 -0.37 10.44
N ALA A 56 3.84 -0.27 11.66
CA ALA A 56 3.31 -1.42 12.40
C ALA A 56 2.12 -2.07 11.68
N ALA A 57 1.19 -1.25 11.15
CA ALA A 57 0.04 -1.75 10.41
C ALA A 57 0.46 -2.47 9.12
N VAL A 58 1.35 -1.86 8.31
CA VAL A 58 1.84 -2.47 7.07
C VAL A 58 2.63 -3.74 7.35
N LYS A 59 3.43 -3.79 8.42
CA LYS A 59 4.17 -5.00 8.81
C LYS A 59 3.24 -6.19 9.07
N VAL A 60 2.10 -5.99 9.73
CA VAL A 60 1.10 -7.06 9.91
C VAL A 60 0.56 -7.55 8.57
N LEU A 61 0.34 -6.64 7.61
CA LEU A 61 -0.11 -7.01 6.27
C LEU A 61 0.99 -7.73 5.46
N GLU A 62 2.26 -7.35 5.61
CA GLU A 62 3.42 -8.04 5.01
C GLU A 62 3.64 -9.45 5.57
N ASP A 63 3.30 -9.68 6.83
CA ASP A 63 3.42 -10.99 7.47
C ASP A 63 2.26 -11.95 7.11
N SER A 64 1.17 -11.42 6.50
CA SER A 64 0.01 -12.20 6.07
C SER A 64 0.19 -12.77 4.66
N PRO A 65 -0.13 -14.08 4.43
CA PRO A 65 -0.12 -14.67 3.09
C PRO A 65 -1.29 -14.21 2.20
N ASN A 66 -2.25 -13.47 2.76
CA ASN A 66 -3.47 -13.07 2.05
C ASN A 66 -3.25 -11.88 1.10
N PHE A 67 -2.23 -11.06 1.34
CA PHE A 67 -1.97 -9.84 0.59
C PHE A 67 -0.74 -9.95 -0.32
N ASN A 68 -0.62 -9.04 -1.26
CA ASN A 68 0.52 -8.96 -2.17
C ASN A 68 1.58 -8.00 -1.62
N ALA A 69 2.19 -8.36 -0.52
CA ALA A 69 3.31 -7.67 0.11
C ALA A 69 3.98 -8.66 1.08
N GLY A 70 5.30 -8.59 1.26
CA GLY A 70 6.00 -9.53 2.14
C GLY A 70 5.66 -10.98 1.82
N LYS A 71 5.20 -11.73 2.83
CA LYS A 71 4.69 -13.10 2.66
C LYS A 71 3.42 -13.10 1.82
N GLY A 72 3.40 -13.78 0.70
CA GLY A 72 2.26 -13.78 -0.23
C GLY A 72 2.38 -12.76 -1.36
N SER A 73 3.57 -12.15 -1.51
CA SER A 73 3.93 -11.39 -2.69
C SER A 73 3.80 -12.23 -3.96
N VAL A 74 3.41 -11.57 -5.05
CA VAL A 74 3.36 -12.22 -6.37
C VAL A 74 4.76 -12.55 -6.87
N LEU A 75 4.83 -13.54 -7.79
CA LEU A 75 6.08 -14.00 -8.36
C LEU A 75 6.39 -13.26 -9.66
N THR A 76 7.66 -12.95 -9.85
CA THR A 76 8.24 -12.45 -11.11
C THR A 76 8.22 -13.54 -12.19
N HIS A 77 8.57 -13.17 -13.41
CA HIS A 77 8.79 -14.12 -14.52
C HIS A 77 9.81 -15.22 -14.17
N ASN A 78 10.77 -14.91 -13.32
CA ASN A 78 11.83 -15.85 -12.90
C ASN A 78 11.48 -16.64 -11.64
N GLU A 79 10.19 -16.68 -11.24
CA GLU A 79 9.68 -17.42 -10.07
C GLU A 79 10.25 -16.93 -8.74
N MET A 80 10.66 -15.68 -8.68
CA MET A 80 11.18 -15.05 -7.47
C MET A 80 10.25 -13.95 -6.98
N VAL A 81 10.27 -13.69 -5.68
CA VAL A 81 9.64 -12.50 -5.11
C VAL A 81 10.61 -11.32 -5.21
N GLU A 82 10.10 -10.19 -5.69
CA GLU A 82 10.76 -8.88 -5.67
C GLU A 82 9.78 -7.86 -5.11
N MET A 83 10.17 -7.17 -4.06
CA MET A 83 9.27 -6.32 -3.28
C MET A 83 9.72 -4.87 -3.30
N ASP A 84 8.74 -3.98 -3.22
CA ASP A 84 8.91 -2.54 -3.20
C ASP A 84 8.15 -1.97 -2.00
N ALA A 85 8.71 -0.95 -1.31
CA ALA A 85 8.03 -0.27 -0.21
C ALA A 85 8.47 1.18 -0.08
N SER A 86 7.62 2.02 0.49
CA SER A 86 7.96 3.38 0.87
C SER A 86 7.22 3.86 2.11
N VAL A 87 7.83 4.80 2.82
CA VAL A 87 7.25 5.54 3.93
C VAL A 87 7.50 7.03 3.75
N MET A 88 6.59 7.85 4.29
CA MET A 88 6.76 9.30 4.31
C MET A 88 6.22 9.89 5.61
N ASP A 89 7.00 10.81 6.19
CA ASP A 89 6.67 11.57 7.38
C ASP A 89 6.24 12.99 6.98
N GLY A 90 5.01 13.36 7.30
CA GLY A 90 4.44 14.64 6.93
C GLY A 90 5.03 15.84 7.65
N ARG A 91 5.79 15.65 8.74
CA ARG A 91 6.38 16.74 9.54
C ARG A 91 7.40 17.57 8.75
N ASN A 92 8.21 16.92 7.97
CA ASN A 92 9.34 17.52 7.26
C ASN A 92 9.53 16.95 5.85
N LEU A 93 8.55 16.20 5.36
CA LEU A 93 8.56 15.50 4.08
C LEU A 93 9.70 14.46 3.96
N ALA A 94 10.26 14.02 5.10
CA ALA A 94 11.23 12.95 5.09
C ALA A 94 10.58 11.66 4.55
N ALA A 95 11.31 10.96 3.69
CA ALA A 95 10.83 9.76 3.05
C ALA A 95 11.94 8.73 2.88
N GLY A 96 11.56 7.47 2.87
CA GLY A 96 12.45 6.37 2.55
C GLY A 96 11.73 5.33 1.72
N ALA A 97 12.43 4.74 0.77
CA ALA A 97 11.87 3.75 -0.13
C ALA A 97 12.90 2.69 -0.51
N VAL A 98 12.39 1.51 -0.85
CA VAL A 98 13.16 0.41 -1.42
C VAL A 98 12.42 -0.21 -2.58
N ALA A 99 13.15 -0.68 -3.59
CA ALA A 99 12.58 -1.37 -4.72
C ALA A 99 13.42 -2.59 -5.13
N GLY A 100 12.74 -3.66 -5.57
CA GLY A 100 13.38 -4.88 -6.06
C GLY A 100 14.15 -5.66 -4.99
N VAL A 101 13.77 -5.56 -3.71
CA VAL A 101 14.39 -6.36 -2.64
C VAL A 101 13.78 -7.76 -2.60
N ARG A 102 14.62 -8.78 -2.31
CA ARG A 102 14.26 -10.20 -2.43
C ARG A 102 14.34 -10.97 -1.12
N HIS A 103 15.21 -10.52 -0.21
CA HIS A 103 15.61 -11.28 0.98
C HIS A 103 15.33 -10.53 2.29
N ILE A 104 14.42 -9.55 2.25
CA ILE A 104 14.04 -8.73 3.40
C ILE A 104 12.61 -9.09 3.82
N LYS A 105 12.44 -9.61 5.04
CA LYS A 105 11.15 -10.08 5.54
C LYS A 105 10.06 -9.01 5.47
N ASN A 106 10.39 -7.81 5.96
CA ASN A 106 9.49 -6.67 6.02
C ASN A 106 10.11 -5.46 5.31
N PRO A 107 9.88 -5.31 3.99
CA PRO A 107 10.41 -4.18 3.21
C PRO A 107 10.03 -2.80 3.78
N ILE A 108 8.89 -2.69 4.46
CA ILE A 108 8.47 -1.43 5.08
C ILE A 108 9.39 -0.98 6.22
N GLU A 109 9.95 -1.90 7.01
CA GLU A 109 10.94 -1.57 8.04
C GLU A 109 12.25 -1.09 7.39
N LEU A 110 12.65 -1.70 6.28
CA LEU A 110 13.82 -1.25 5.54
C LEU A 110 13.61 0.12 4.91
N ALA A 111 12.44 0.40 4.34
CA ALA A 111 12.10 1.74 3.82
C ALA A 111 12.19 2.81 4.93
N ARG A 112 11.71 2.49 6.14
CA ARG A 112 11.88 3.34 7.32
C ARG A 112 13.35 3.55 7.68
N ASP A 113 14.17 2.51 7.67
CA ASP A 113 15.60 2.63 7.96
C ASP A 113 16.34 3.45 6.88
N VAL A 114 15.96 3.35 5.62
CA VAL A 114 16.48 4.24 4.56
C VAL A 114 16.21 5.71 4.91
N MET A 115 14.98 6.04 5.34
CA MET A 115 14.62 7.40 5.75
C MET A 115 15.41 7.88 6.98
N LEU A 116 15.57 7.03 8.00
CA LEU A 116 16.09 7.45 9.30
C LEU A 116 17.62 7.35 9.41
N ARG A 117 18.26 6.47 8.62
CA ARG A 117 19.66 6.06 8.81
C ARG A 117 20.53 6.24 7.57
N SER A 118 19.99 6.83 6.51
CA SER A 118 20.74 7.13 5.28
C SER A 118 20.51 8.57 4.82
N ASN A 119 21.35 9.03 3.89
CA ASN A 119 21.16 10.32 3.21
C ASN A 119 20.36 10.16 1.90
N HIS A 120 19.80 8.98 1.67
CA HIS A 120 19.08 8.65 0.44
C HIS A 120 17.58 8.56 0.69
N VAL A 121 16.79 8.75 -0.35
CA VAL A 121 15.34 8.53 -0.31
C VAL A 121 14.97 7.16 -0.86
N LEU A 122 15.67 6.66 -1.88
CA LEU A 122 15.36 5.39 -2.53
C LEU A 122 16.63 4.56 -2.75
N LEU A 123 16.62 3.32 -2.27
CA LEU A 123 17.63 2.31 -2.56
C LEU A 123 17.00 1.15 -3.34
N VAL A 124 17.78 0.49 -4.21
CA VAL A 124 17.26 -0.58 -5.08
C VAL A 124 18.11 -1.84 -5.07
N GLY A 125 17.45 -3.01 -5.18
CA GLY A 125 18.06 -4.32 -5.39
C GLY A 125 19.14 -4.66 -4.37
N GLU A 126 20.25 -5.23 -4.86
CA GLU A 126 21.37 -5.68 -4.02
C GLU A 126 21.97 -4.56 -3.16
N GLY A 127 21.96 -3.32 -3.65
CA GLY A 127 22.43 -2.16 -2.87
C GLY A 127 21.53 -1.88 -1.65
N ALA A 128 20.22 -2.00 -1.82
CA ALA A 128 19.26 -1.87 -0.73
C ALA A 128 19.40 -3.01 0.30
N GLU A 129 19.63 -4.24 -0.16
CA GLU A 129 19.82 -5.40 0.71
C GLU A 129 21.15 -5.34 1.46
N LYS A 130 22.23 -4.87 0.81
CA LYS A 130 23.51 -4.63 1.51
C LYS A 130 23.32 -3.62 2.64
N PHE A 131 22.64 -2.50 2.38
CA PHE A 131 22.31 -1.52 3.41
C PHE A 131 21.47 -2.16 4.53
N ALA A 132 20.46 -2.97 4.20
CA ALA A 132 19.63 -3.67 5.17
C ALA A 132 20.46 -4.54 6.13
N PHE A 133 21.38 -5.35 5.61
CA PHE A 133 22.21 -6.23 6.42
C PHE A 133 23.19 -5.44 7.30
N GLU A 134 23.71 -4.31 6.81
CA GLU A 134 24.52 -3.39 7.62
C GLU A 134 23.69 -2.73 8.75
N GLN A 135 22.37 -2.58 8.57
CA GLN A 135 21.46 -2.08 9.62
C GLN A 135 20.93 -3.19 10.55
N GLY A 136 21.31 -4.46 10.33
CA GLY A 136 20.96 -5.59 11.19
C GLY A 136 19.71 -6.36 10.77
N HIS A 137 19.14 -6.09 9.61
CA HIS A 137 18.09 -6.93 9.04
C HIS A 137 18.62 -8.33 8.77
N GLN A 138 17.77 -9.34 9.02
CA GLN A 138 18.14 -10.73 8.78
C GLN A 138 17.82 -11.14 7.34
N TYR A 139 18.69 -11.96 6.77
CA TYR A 139 18.44 -12.59 5.48
C TYR A 139 17.23 -13.53 5.58
N THR A 140 16.32 -13.42 4.65
CA THR A 140 15.12 -14.25 4.55
C THR A 140 15.13 -15.02 3.24
N GLU A 141 15.00 -16.33 3.31
CA GLU A 141 14.93 -17.19 2.12
C GLU A 141 13.66 -16.93 1.30
N GLN A 142 13.74 -17.13 -0.01
CA GLN A 142 12.61 -16.93 -0.92
C GLN A 142 11.41 -17.81 -0.58
N ASP A 143 11.63 -19.00 -0.05
CA ASP A 143 10.57 -19.94 0.36
C ASP A 143 9.64 -19.37 1.44
N TYR A 144 10.13 -18.43 2.27
CA TYR A 144 9.29 -17.75 3.25
C TYR A 144 8.12 -16.98 2.61
N PHE A 145 8.36 -16.37 1.45
CA PHE A 145 7.39 -15.52 0.76
C PHE A 145 6.45 -16.32 -0.14
N PHE A 146 6.85 -17.54 -0.50
CA PHE A 146 6.13 -18.39 -1.44
C PHE A 146 4.78 -18.84 -0.88
N THR A 147 3.77 -18.84 -1.76
CA THR A 147 2.47 -19.48 -1.51
C THR A 147 2.01 -20.19 -2.76
N ASP A 148 1.38 -21.38 -2.61
CA ASP A 148 0.85 -22.17 -3.74
C ASP A 148 -0.08 -21.33 -4.62
N ARG A 149 -0.93 -20.51 -3.99
CA ARG A 149 -1.85 -19.61 -4.69
C ARG A 149 -1.13 -18.64 -5.65
N ARG A 150 0.03 -18.08 -5.24
CA ARG A 150 0.80 -17.15 -6.10
C ARG A 150 1.53 -17.87 -7.21
N TYR A 151 1.96 -19.09 -6.96
CA TYR A 151 2.56 -19.92 -7.98
C TYR A 151 1.54 -20.35 -9.06
N GLU A 152 0.37 -20.83 -8.67
CA GLU A 152 -0.73 -21.13 -9.57
C GLU A 152 -1.14 -19.91 -10.41
N GLN A 153 -1.18 -18.73 -9.80
CA GLN A 153 -1.45 -17.48 -10.49
C GLN A 153 -0.38 -17.17 -11.56
N LEU A 154 0.90 -17.37 -11.25
CA LEU A 154 1.98 -17.20 -12.22
C LEU A 154 1.85 -18.17 -13.40
N LEU A 155 1.58 -19.46 -13.13
CA LEU A 155 1.39 -20.47 -14.18
C LEU A 155 0.22 -20.10 -15.09
N SER A 156 -0.93 -19.73 -14.54
CA SER A 156 -2.10 -19.28 -15.31
C SER A 156 -1.78 -18.08 -16.20
N MET A 157 -1.01 -17.11 -15.71
CA MET A 157 -0.59 -15.94 -16.50
C MET A 157 0.34 -16.32 -17.66
N ARG A 158 1.25 -17.27 -17.44
CA ARG A 158 2.17 -17.77 -18.48
C ARG A 158 1.42 -18.54 -19.58
N GLU A 159 0.51 -19.43 -19.21
CA GLU A 159 -0.29 -20.21 -20.16
C GLU A 159 -1.11 -19.32 -21.10
N LYS A 160 -1.63 -18.21 -20.58
CA LYS A 160 -2.40 -17.23 -21.35
C LYS A 160 -1.51 -16.32 -22.21
N GLY A 161 -0.19 -16.48 -22.18
CA GLY A 161 0.77 -15.61 -22.89
C GLY A 161 0.70 -14.15 -22.43
N LEU A 162 0.21 -13.92 -21.22
CA LEU A 162 -0.03 -12.59 -20.69
C LEU A 162 1.21 -12.10 -19.95
N PHE A 163 1.80 -11.05 -20.47
CA PHE A 163 2.66 -10.17 -19.68
C PHE A 163 1.78 -9.16 -18.95
N ALA A 164 2.17 -8.79 -17.75
CA ALA A 164 1.40 -7.89 -16.89
C ALA A 164 1.05 -6.52 -17.50
N LEU A 165 1.55 -6.21 -18.67
CA LEU A 165 1.31 -4.96 -19.40
C LEU A 165 0.16 -5.00 -20.41
N SER A 166 -0.52 -6.15 -20.61
CA SER A 166 -1.66 -6.16 -21.54
C SER A 166 -2.89 -5.57 -20.86
N GLU A 167 -3.07 -4.30 -21.08
CA GLU A 167 -4.25 -3.53 -20.75
C GLU A 167 -5.54 -4.20 -21.23
N SER A 168 -6.54 -4.23 -20.40
CA SER A 168 -7.97 -4.29 -20.75
C SER A 168 -8.60 -5.56 -21.32
N ARG A 169 -7.94 -6.66 -21.60
CA ARG A 169 -8.58 -7.79 -22.31
C ARG A 169 -8.96 -9.03 -21.48
N TYR A 170 -8.56 -9.11 -20.18
CA TYR A 170 -8.82 -10.31 -19.38
C TYR A 170 -9.32 -9.96 -17.97
N PRO A 171 -10.63 -10.16 -17.69
CA PRO A 171 -11.27 -9.72 -16.45
C PRO A 171 -10.85 -10.46 -15.18
N ASP A 172 -10.40 -11.71 -15.25
CA ASP A 172 -10.46 -12.61 -14.10
C ASP A 172 -9.17 -12.76 -13.27
N ASP A 173 -7.99 -12.38 -13.77
CA ASP A 173 -6.71 -12.64 -13.10
C ASP A 173 -6.01 -11.37 -12.55
N ARG A 174 -6.67 -10.21 -12.59
CA ARG A 174 -6.09 -8.94 -12.13
C ARG A 174 -6.32 -8.70 -10.64
N LYS A 175 -5.81 -9.56 -9.81
CA LYS A 175 -5.69 -9.25 -8.39
C LYS A 175 -4.41 -8.45 -8.17
N HIS A 176 -4.49 -7.16 -8.47
CA HIS A 176 -3.49 -6.22 -8.01
C HIS A 176 -3.65 -6.11 -6.49
N GLY A 177 -2.58 -6.35 -5.78
CA GLY A 177 -2.58 -6.17 -4.34
C GLY A 177 -1.36 -5.33 -3.99
N THR A 178 -1.57 -4.27 -3.31
CA THR A 178 -0.57 -3.44 -2.65
C THR A 178 -1.13 -3.19 -1.28
N VAL A 179 -0.33 -3.25 -0.24
CA VAL A 179 -0.80 -2.90 1.11
C VAL A 179 -0.34 -1.50 1.46
N GLY A 180 -1.11 -0.81 2.30
CA GLY A 180 -0.71 0.50 2.76
C GLY A 180 -1.47 0.97 3.98
N ALA A 181 -0.95 2.02 4.60
CA ALA A 181 -1.53 2.66 5.76
C ALA A 181 -1.30 4.17 5.73
N VAL A 182 -2.26 4.92 6.27
CA VAL A 182 -2.16 6.36 6.55
C VAL A 182 -2.64 6.63 7.95
N ALA A 183 -1.97 7.54 8.67
CA ALA A 183 -2.30 7.84 10.06
C ALA A 183 -2.16 9.33 10.39
N LEU A 184 -2.99 9.79 11.33
CA LEU A 184 -2.85 11.07 12.04
C LEU A 184 -2.64 10.75 13.51
N ASP A 185 -1.57 11.27 14.12
CA ASP A 185 -1.28 11.11 15.54
C ASP A 185 -1.88 12.22 16.43
N GLN A 186 -1.81 12.02 17.75
CA GLN A 186 -2.30 12.99 18.73
C GLN A 186 -1.54 14.32 18.73
N GLN A 187 -0.40 14.43 18.06
CA GLN A 187 0.37 15.65 17.89
C GLN A 187 -0.07 16.43 16.63
N GLY A 188 -0.84 15.79 15.75
CA GLY A 188 -1.31 16.34 14.48
C GLY A 188 -0.34 16.05 13.32
N ASN A 189 0.52 15.04 13.48
CA ASN A 189 1.42 14.61 12.43
C ASN A 189 0.76 13.53 11.57
N LEU A 190 0.99 13.64 10.27
CA LEU A 190 0.55 12.71 9.25
C LEU A 190 1.70 11.80 8.80
N ALA A 191 1.41 10.54 8.54
CA ALA A 191 2.34 9.61 7.92
C ALA A 191 1.63 8.66 6.95
N ALA A 192 2.36 8.21 5.93
CA ALA A 192 1.91 7.22 4.96
C ALA A 192 2.95 6.13 4.75
N ALA A 193 2.49 4.93 4.44
CA ALA A 193 3.31 3.77 4.13
C ALA A 193 2.63 2.91 3.06
N THR A 194 3.41 2.37 2.13
CA THR A 194 2.93 1.50 1.04
C THR A 194 3.93 0.38 0.80
N SER A 195 3.48 -0.86 0.58
CA SER A 195 4.34 -2.03 0.32
C SER A 195 3.68 -2.99 -0.67
N THR A 196 4.48 -3.61 -1.55
CA THR A 196 3.96 -4.49 -2.60
C THR A 196 4.98 -5.50 -3.10
N GLY A 197 4.49 -6.65 -3.62
CA GLY A 197 5.23 -7.55 -4.51
C GLY A 197 5.18 -7.14 -5.99
N GLY A 198 4.45 -6.06 -6.32
CA GLY A 198 4.26 -5.62 -7.71
C GLY A 198 3.15 -6.38 -8.44
N VAL A 199 3.37 -6.72 -9.70
CA VAL A 199 2.41 -7.45 -10.54
C VAL A 199 2.92 -8.83 -10.89
N THR A 200 2.01 -9.82 -10.99
CA THR A 200 2.35 -11.21 -11.34
C THR A 200 3.04 -11.27 -12.70
N ASN A 201 4.07 -12.11 -12.81
CA ASN A 201 4.85 -12.30 -14.04
C ASN A 201 5.62 -11.04 -14.49
N LYS A 202 5.89 -10.08 -13.59
CA LYS A 202 6.70 -8.90 -13.91
C LYS A 202 8.11 -9.29 -14.38
N GLN A 203 8.67 -8.48 -15.28
CA GLN A 203 9.99 -8.69 -15.89
C GLN A 203 10.86 -7.44 -15.77
N TYR A 204 12.14 -7.60 -16.08
CA TYR A 204 13.10 -6.50 -16.27
C TYR A 204 13.27 -5.60 -15.04
N GLY A 205 12.98 -6.10 -13.83
CA GLY A 205 13.03 -5.28 -12.62
C GLY A 205 11.93 -4.22 -12.55
N ARG A 206 10.73 -4.54 -13.08
CA ARG A 206 9.59 -3.61 -13.05
C ARG A 206 9.28 -3.16 -11.63
N VAL A 207 9.24 -1.85 -11.44
CA VAL A 207 8.81 -1.16 -10.23
C VAL A 207 7.51 -0.41 -10.49
N GLY A 208 6.55 -0.51 -9.58
CA GLY A 208 5.28 0.23 -9.62
C GLY A 208 5.35 1.56 -8.88
N ASP A 209 4.18 2.10 -8.60
CA ASP A 209 4.01 3.37 -7.88
C ASP A 209 4.40 3.28 -6.40
N SER A 210 4.33 2.09 -5.78
CA SER A 210 4.45 1.91 -4.32
C SER A 210 5.80 2.35 -3.73
N ALA A 211 6.91 2.27 -4.50
CA ALA A 211 8.22 2.78 -4.07
C ALA A 211 8.46 4.24 -4.45
N LEU A 212 7.55 4.87 -5.17
CA LEU A 212 7.73 6.22 -5.72
C LEU A 212 6.94 7.25 -4.91
N ILE A 213 7.67 8.05 -4.15
CA ILE A 213 7.10 9.19 -3.39
C ILE A 213 6.39 10.13 -4.36
N GLY A 214 5.17 10.54 -4.01
CA GLY A 214 4.30 11.33 -4.87
C GLY A 214 3.40 10.50 -5.79
N CYS A 215 3.73 9.22 -6.07
CA CYS A 215 2.92 8.35 -6.91
C CYS A 215 2.06 7.40 -6.06
N GLY A 216 2.71 6.60 -5.21
CA GLY A 216 2.08 5.61 -4.34
C GLY A 216 1.91 6.06 -2.90
N THR A 217 2.73 6.99 -2.45
CA THR A 217 2.82 7.40 -1.04
C THR A 217 3.09 8.89 -0.93
N VAL A 218 2.27 9.60 -0.15
CA VAL A 218 2.48 11.00 0.22
C VAL A 218 2.02 11.22 1.66
N ALA A 219 2.77 12.03 2.41
CA ALA A 219 2.31 12.60 3.67
C ALA A 219 2.81 14.04 3.81
N GLU A 220 1.91 14.96 4.16
CA GLU A 220 2.22 16.36 4.41
C GLU A 220 1.33 16.89 5.52
N ASN A 221 1.98 17.33 6.63
CA ASN A 221 1.26 17.90 7.76
C ASN A 221 0.43 19.11 7.35
N GLY A 222 -0.79 19.17 7.87
CA GLY A 222 -1.73 20.24 7.55
C GLY A 222 -2.46 20.06 6.21
N VAL A 223 -2.13 19.02 5.45
CA VAL A 223 -2.75 18.70 4.14
C VAL A 223 -3.37 17.30 4.17
N VAL A 224 -2.58 16.26 3.90
CA VAL A 224 -3.10 14.90 3.72
C VAL A 224 -1.99 13.84 3.84
N ALA A 225 -2.34 12.63 4.23
CA ALA A 225 -1.57 11.41 3.96
C ALA A 225 -2.35 10.50 3.02
N VAL A 226 -1.68 9.93 2.01
CA VAL A 226 -2.25 9.10 0.94
C VAL A 226 -1.40 7.86 0.72
N SER A 227 -2.07 6.70 0.57
CA SER A 227 -1.47 5.46 0.07
C SER A 227 -2.36 4.88 -1.03
N THR A 228 -1.76 4.47 -2.15
CA THR A 228 -2.46 4.05 -3.38
C THR A 228 -2.30 2.57 -3.67
N THR A 229 -3.21 2.02 -4.47
CA THR A 229 -3.18 0.63 -4.94
C THR A 229 -3.88 0.50 -6.28
N GLY A 230 -3.27 -0.16 -7.25
CA GLY A 230 -3.85 -0.36 -8.58
C GLY A 230 -2.81 -0.69 -9.65
N VAL A 231 -3.12 -0.32 -10.90
CA VAL A 231 -2.19 -0.47 -12.03
C VAL A 231 -1.14 0.63 -11.97
N GLY A 232 0.03 0.32 -11.42
CA GLY A 232 1.09 1.27 -11.06
C GLY A 232 1.49 2.24 -12.17
N GLU A 233 1.48 1.80 -13.42
CA GLU A 233 1.82 2.61 -14.59
C GLU A 233 0.94 3.86 -14.73
N PHE A 234 -0.36 3.75 -14.42
CA PHE A 234 -1.28 4.88 -14.42
C PHE A 234 -1.05 5.79 -13.22
N PHE A 235 -0.81 5.20 -12.05
CA PHE A 235 -0.54 5.93 -10.81
C PHE A 235 0.76 6.73 -10.91
N ILE A 236 1.81 6.18 -11.53
CA ILE A 236 3.08 6.89 -11.80
C ILE A 236 2.85 8.06 -12.77
N ARG A 237 2.23 7.79 -13.91
CA ARG A 237 2.00 8.81 -14.96
C ARG A 237 1.14 9.98 -14.47
N LYS A 238 0.15 9.69 -13.63
CA LYS A 238 -0.73 10.70 -13.02
C LYS A 238 -0.16 11.30 -11.73
N ARG A 239 0.82 10.64 -11.08
CA ARG A 239 1.34 11.02 -9.74
C ARG A 239 0.21 11.11 -8.72
N VAL A 240 -0.58 10.04 -8.65
CA VAL A 240 -1.91 10.05 -8.01
C VAL A 240 -1.86 10.57 -6.58
N ALA A 241 -0.92 10.12 -5.74
CA ALA A 241 -0.85 10.55 -4.35
C ALA A 241 -0.55 12.06 -4.22
N GLU A 242 0.40 12.59 -5.01
CA GLU A 242 0.74 14.02 -4.99
C GLU A 242 -0.37 14.88 -5.62
N ASP A 243 -1.08 14.38 -6.62
CA ASP A 243 -2.17 15.14 -7.22
C ASP A 243 -3.34 15.34 -6.25
N VAL A 244 -3.64 14.35 -5.38
CA VAL A 244 -4.58 14.54 -4.25
C VAL A 244 -4.07 15.65 -3.32
N ALA A 245 -2.82 15.60 -2.89
CA ALA A 245 -2.23 16.62 -2.01
C ALA A 245 -2.23 18.01 -2.67
N ALA A 246 -1.89 18.09 -3.96
CA ALA A 246 -1.89 19.32 -4.73
C ALA A 246 -3.30 19.95 -4.85
N ARG A 247 -4.33 19.13 -5.09
CA ARG A 247 -5.72 19.63 -5.15
C ARG A 247 -6.16 20.20 -3.79
N MET A 248 -5.87 19.50 -2.70
CA MET A 248 -6.18 20.00 -1.36
C MET A 248 -5.39 21.27 -1.02
N ARG A 249 -4.10 21.32 -1.36
CA ARG A 249 -3.20 22.44 -1.09
C ARG A 249 -3.51 23.68 -1.91
N TYR A 250 -3.73 23.55 -3.22
CA TYR A 250 -3.84 24.67 -4.14
C TYR A 250 -5.28 25.01 -4.51
N LEU A 251 -6.18 24.02 -4.60
CA LEU A 251 -7.59 24.25 -4.91
C LEU A 251 -8.48 24.32 -3.66
N GLN A 252 -7.90 24.04 -2.47
CA GLN A 252 -8.62 24.00 -1.19
C GLN A 252 -9.82 23.04 -1.19
N GLU A 253 -9.70 21.96 -1.97
CA GLU A 253 -10.68 20.89 -1.98
C GLU A 253 -10.59 20.08 -0.68
N ASP A 254 -11.72 19.57 -0.19
CA ASP A 254 -11.72 18.58 0.89
C ASP A 254 -11.18 17.22 0.39
N VAL A 255 -10.83 16.34 1.33
CA VAL A 255 -10.22 15.04 1.02
C VAL A 255 -11.10 14.16 0.14
N HIS A 256 -12.41 14.19 0.34
CA HIS A 256 -13.37 13.43 -0.47
C HIS A 256 -13.36 13.94 -1.93
N THR A 257 -13.56 15.23 -2.11
CA THR A 257 -13.59 15.86 -3.43
C THR A 257 -12.30 15.62 -4.21
N ALA A 258 -11.15 15.82 -3.58
CA ALA A 258 -9.84 15.63 -4.21
C ALA A 258 -9.62 14.17 -4.65
N CYS A 259 -9.92 13.19 -3.77
CA CYS A 259 -9.74 11.77 -4.07
C CYS A 259 -10.68 11.28 -5.19
N GLU A 260 -11.97 11.64 -5.13
CA GLU A 260 -12.95 11.21 -6.13
C GLU A 260 -12.67 11.84 -7.51
N ALA A 261 -12.27 13.11 -7.56
CA ALA A 261 -11.88 13.76 -8.81
C ALA A 261 -10.77 13.01 -9.55
N ILE A 262 -9.83 12.44 -8.82
CA ILE A 262 -8.73 11.69 -9.41
C ILE A 262 -9.14 10.26 -9.74
N ILE A 263 -9.72 9.53 -8.80
CA ILE A 263 -10.03 8.10 -8.98
C ILE A 263 -11.17 7.87 -9.95
N GLN A 264 -12.28 8.60 -9.81
CA GLN A 264 -13.46 8.47 -10.69
C GLN A 264 -13.35 9.32 -11.96
N GLY A 265 -12.56 10.39 -11.91
CA GLY A 265 -12.35 11.31 -13.03
C GLY A 265 -11.13 10.91 -13.87
N ASP A 266 -9.99 11.46 -13.52
CA ASP A 266 -8.79 11.43 -14.35
C ASP A 266 -8.22 10.01 -14.55
N LEU A 267 -8.08 9.24 -13.49
CA LEU A 267 -7.54 7.87 -13.55
C LEU A 267 -8.43 6.98 -14.41
N LYS A 268 -9.74 7.02 -14.19
CA LYS A 268 -10.72 6.26 -14.97
C LYS A 268 -10.72 6.67 -16.45
N THR A 269 -10.61 7.97 -16.73
CA THR A 269 -10.53 8.48 -18.11
C THR A 269 -9.27 8.01 -18.84
N MET A 270 -8.17 7.84 -18.11
CA MET A 270 -6.93 7.26 -18.65
C MET A 270 -7.00 5.74 -18.85
N GLY A 271 -8.05 5.07 -18.39
CA GLY A 271 -8.18 3.61 -18.38
C GLY A 271 -7.51 2.94 -17.19
N GLY A 272 -7.11 3.70 -16.16
CA GLY A 272 -6.50 3.16 -14.95
C GLY A 272 -7.54 2.61 -13.96
N GLU A 273 -7.23 1.51 -13.32
CA GLU A 273 -8.05 0.86 -12.30
C GLU A 273 -7.29 0.77 -10.98
N GLY A 274 -8.00 1.01 -9.87
CA GLY A 274 -7.46 0.91 -8.53
C GLY A 274 -8.21 1.75 -7.51
N GLY A 275 -7.50 2.16 -6.46
CA GLY A 275 -8.03 2.97 -5.38
C GLY A 275 -6.92 3.59 -4.53
N LEU A 276 -7.34 4.30 -3.52
CA LEU A 276 -6.47 4.89 -2.52
C LEU A 276 -7.17 4.99 -1.16
N ILE A 277 -6.37 5.15 -0.14
CA ILE A 277 -6.81 5.61 1.18
C ILE A 277 -6.18 6.96 1.48
N ALA A 278 -6.92 7.83 2.11
CA ALA A 278 -6.46 9.16 2.49
C ALA A 278 -6.95 9.55 3.89
N ILE A 279 -6.17 10.40 4.55
CA ILE A 279 -6.50 11.01 5.82
C ILE A 279 -6.11 12.48 5.80
N ASP A 280 -7.04 13.38 6.14
CA ASP A 280 -6.73 14.80 6.22
C ASP A 280 -6.15 15.22 7.58
N ALA A 281 -5.79 16.50 7.72
CA ALA A 281 -5.26 17.06 8.95
C ALA A 281 -6.27 17.10 10.12
N ASN A 282 -7.57 16.88 9.87
CA ASN A 282 -8.62 16.78 10.89
C ASN A 282 -8.89 15.32 11.30
N GLY A 283 -8.26 14.35 10.64
CA GLY A 283 -8.45 12.92 10.87
C GLY A 283 -9.65 12.33 10.13
N GLU A 284 -10.17 13.03 9.11
CA GLU A 284 -11.22 12.49 8.25
C GLU A 284 -10.62 11.45 7.30
N LEU A 285 -11.20 10.24 7.33
CA LEU A 285 -10.79 9.11 6.51
C LEU A 285 -11.56 9.07 5.20
N HIS A 286 -10.86 8.89 4.09
CA HIS A 286 -11.51 8.62 2.81
C HIS A 286 -10.92 7.40 2.09
N PHE A 287 -11.79 6.65 1.41
CA PHE A 287 -11.50 5.43 0.66
C PHE A 287 -12.10 5.57 -0.73
N ALA A 288 -11.29 5.90 -1.72
CA ALA A 288 -11.73 6.02 -3.11
C ALA A 288 -11.29 4.82 -3.95
N MET A 289 -12.17 4.28 -4.79
CA MET A 289 -11.86 3.20 -5.72
C MET A 289 -12.77 3.23 -6.95
N ASN A 290 -12.24 2.86 -8.10
CA ASN A 290 -13.01 2.63 -9.33
C ASN A 290 -13.01 1.14 -9.76
N SER A 291 -12.57 0.25 -8.87
CA SER A 291 -12.61 -1.21 -8.99
C SER A 291 -13.83 -1.80 -8.25
N THR A 292 -14.08 -3.11 -8.42
CA THR A 292 -15.21 -3.81 -7.77
C THR A 292 -15.03 -4.00 -6.26
N GLY A 293 -13.80 -3.88 -5.76
CA GLY A 293 -13.50 -3.95 -4.33
C GLY A 293 -12.11 -3.45 -3.97
N MET A 294 -11.95 -3.19 -2.68
CA MET A 294 -10.69 -2.88 -2.03
C MET A 294 -10.72 -3.44 -0.62
N TYR A 295 -9.77 -4.28 -0.30
CA TYR A 295 -9.53 -4.71 1.10
C TYR A 295 -9.15 -3.47 1.90
N ARG A 296 -9.95 -3.10 2.88
CA ARG A 296 -9.75 -1.84 3.62
C ARG A 296 -10.27 -1.91 5.04
N ALA A 297 -9.61 -1.18 5.92
CA ALA A 297 -10.11 -0.93 7.27
C ALA A 297 -9.71 0.46 7.74
N GLY A 298 -10.44 0.98 8.71
CA GLY A 298 -10.11 2.26 9.34
C GLY A 298 -10.71 2.35 10.74
N ILE A 299 -10.03 3.11 11.60
CA ILE A 299 -10.54 3.54 12.90
C ILE A 299 -10.53 5.05 12.90
N ASN A 300 -11.71 5.65 12.94
CA ASN A 300 -11.89 7.10 12.88
C ASN A 300 -11.59 7.78 14.22
N THR A 301 -11.66 9.10 14.26
CA THR A 301 -11.40 9.92 15.46
C THR A 301 -12.35 9.66 16.63
N ARG A 302 -13.45 8.91 16.41
CA ARG A 302 -14.39 8.46 17.46
C ARG A 302 -14.09 7.05 17.95
N GLY A 303 -13.04 6.39 17.42
CA GLY A 303 -12.71 5.00 17.72
C GLY A 303 -13.60 3.97 17.02
N GLU A 304 -14.37 4.36 16.03
CA GLU A 304 -15.26 3.46 15.28
C GLU A 304 -14.44 2.66 14.25
N LEU A 305 -14.39 1.34 14.43
CA LEU A 305 -13.77 0.42 13.50
C LEU A 305 -14.70 0.09 12.33
N ARG A 306 -14.17 0.13 11.12
CA ARG A 306 -14.83 -0.35 9.90
C ARG A 306 -13.86 -1.24 9.12
N VAL A 307 -14.31 -2.44 8.72
CA VAL A 307 -13.55 -3.37 7.88
C VAL A 307 -14.43 -3.78 6.71
N LYS A 308 -13.95 -3.64 5.50
CA LYS A 308 -14.72 -3.81 4.26
C LYS A 308 -13.89 -4.44 3.14
N ILE A 309 -14.55 -5.07 2.19
CA ILE A 309 -13.94 -5.70 1.01
C ILE A 309 -14.52 -5.15 -0.29
N TYR A 310 -15.84 -5.21 -0.43
CA TYR A 310 -16.51 -4.90 -1.69
C TYR A 310 -16.88 -3.42 -1.79
N ALA A 311 -17.03 -2.90 -3.01
CA ALA A 311 -17.39 -1.51 -3.24
C ALA A 311 -18.77 -1.14 -2.64
N ASN A 312 -19.67 -2.13 -2.56
CA ASN A 312 -21.05 -1.95 -2.06
C ASN A 312 -21.23 -2.39 -0.59
N ASP A 313 -20.13 -2.56 0.17
CA ASP A 313 -20.22 -2.86 1.60
C ASP A 313 -20.61 -1.63 2.43
#